data_c89a258d7c390f1c3d9adc20c529e7df
#
_entry.id   c89a258d7c390f1c3d9adc20c529e7df
#
_cell.length_a   1.000
_cell.length_b   1.000
_cell.length_c   1.000
_cell.angle_alpha   90.00
_cell.angle_beta   90.00
_cell.angle_gamma   90.00
#
_symmetry.space_group_name_H-M   'P 1'
#
loop_
_entity.id
_entity.type
_entity.pdbx_description
1 polymer ?
#
loop_
_entity_poly.entity_id
_entity_poly.type
_entity_poly.pdbx_seq_one_letter_code
_entity_poly.pdbx_strand_id
1 'polypeptide(L)'
;VDDHPIRGPNKWPNFIPNFKENALNYFDSADNLAKTLLEGFALGLDLKRDFFIRNATQPLSRASLVYYPDQPKKMGNDQFGVSAHTDFGVLTVLCQDSVGGLQIQDSSGDWFHAPPIDGTLVVNVADLLSRWTNGLYKSTPHRVVNQSGKERLSLVLAFDPNPETIINPSDIFGENQDSLSDPTTCGDYLICLLYTSPSPRDVEESR
;
A
#
# COMPACT_ATOMS: atom_id res chain seq x y z
N VAL A 1 13.41 18.19 -10.13
CA VAL A 1 12.98 16.80 -9.89
C VAL A 1 14.21 16.07 -9.40
N ASP A 2 14.12 15.56 -8.19
CA ASP A 2 15.15 14.76 -7.55
C ASP A 2 15.46 13.53 -8.40
N ASP A 3 16.73 13.18 -8.58
CA ASP A 3 17.17 12.02 -9.40
C ASP A 3 16.92 10.67 -8.68
N HIS A 4 15.90 10.59 -7.85
CA HIS A 4 15.60 9.34 -7.15
C HIS A 4 15.03 8.31 -8.14
N PRO A 5 15.54 7.05 -8.19
CA PRO A 5 15.24 6.08 -9.25
C PRO A 5 13.77 5.68 -9.35
N ILE A 6 12.98 5.85 -8.29
CA ILE A 6 11.54 5.55 -8.31
C ILE A 6 10.66 6.81 -8.43
N ARG A 7 11.24 7.97 -8.73
CA ARG A 7 10.52 9.22 -8.99
C ARG A 7 10.60 9.60 -10.47
N GLY A 8 9.51 10.14 -10.98
CA GLY A 8 9.46 10.66 -12.33
C GLY A 8 8.26 11.57 -12.56
N PRO A 9 8.25 12.34 -13.64
CA PRO A 9 7.10 13.18 -13.98
C PRO A 9 5.91 12.32 -14.37
N ASN A 10 4.72 12.63 -13.82
CA ASN A 10 3.48 12.00 -14.24
C ASN A 10 3.16 12.31 -15.69
N LYS A 11 2.73 11.31 -16.45
CA LYS A 11 2.21 11.44 -17.79
C LYS A 11 0.69 11.29 -17.75
N TRP A 12 -0.02 12.28 -18.24
CA TRP A 12 -1.48 12.35 -18.16
C TRP A 12 -2.12 12.06 -19.52
N PRO A 13 -3.22 11.27 -19.58
CA PRO A 13 -3.98 11.11 -20.81
C PRO A 13 -4.65 12.44 -21.18
N ASN A 14 -4.53 12.83 -22.44
CA ASN A 14 -5.12 14.08 -22.97
C ASN A 14 -6.53 13.89 -23.54
N PHE A 15 -6.98 12.64 -23.67
CA PHE A 15 -8.27 12.27 -24.26
C PHE A 15 -9.39 12.05 -23.23
N ILE A 16 -9.08 12.12 -21.91
CA ILE A 16 -10.06 12.05 -20.83
C ILE A 16 -10.17 13.42 -20.18
N PRO A 17 -11.29 14.13 -20.34
CA PRO A 17 -11.49 15.44 -19.73
C PRO A 17 -11.35 15.39 -18.19
N ASN A 18 -10.67 16.37 -17.63
CA ASN A 18 -10.48 16.56 -16.18
C ASN A 18 -9.81 15.37 -15.44
N PHE A 19 -9.23 14.39 -16.17
CA PHE A 19 -8.61 13.22 -15.54
C PHE A 19 -7.49 13.63 -14.58
N LYS A 20 -6.59 14.50 -15.00
CA LYS A 20 -5.48 14.97 -14.16
C LYS A 20 -5.99 15.64 -12.89
N GLU A 21 -6.94 16.57 -13.02
CA GLU A 21 -7.50 17.30 -11.90
C GLU A 21 -8.17 16.36 -10.88
N ASN A 22 -9.03 15.46 -11.36
CA ASN A 22 -9.72 14.50 -10.51
C ASN A 22 -8.77 13.53 -9.82
N ALA A 23 -7.74 13.05 -10.54
CA ALA A 23 -6.74 12.15 -9.97
C ALA A 23 -5.91 12.84 -8.87
N LEU A 24 -5.52 14.09 -9.07
CA LEU A 24 -4.79 14.86 -8.06
C LEU A 24 -5.67 15.19 -6.85
N ASN A 25 -6.93 15.58 -7.06
CA ASN A 25 -7.88 15.83 -5.97
C ASN A 25 -8.11 14.58 -5.11
N TYR A 26 -8.22 13.40 -5.75
CA TYR A 26 -8.30 12.13 -5.02
C TYR A 26 -7.02 11.87 -4.25
N PHE A 27 -5.85 12.03 -4.88
CA PHE A 27 -4.56 11.82 -4.24
C PHE A 27 -4.41 12.69 -3.00
N ASP A 28 -4.65 13.99 -3.11
CA ASP A 28 -4.53 14.94 -1.99
C ASP A 28 -5.48 14.59 -0.84
N SER A 29 -6.72 14.19 -1.16
CA SER A 29 -7.71 13.80 -0.15
C SER A 29 -7.31 12.52 0.58
N ALA A 30 -6.84 11.50 -0.15
CA ALA A 30 -6.41 10.24 0.41
C ALA A 30 -5.08 10.36 1.19
N ASP A 31 -4.15 11.20 0.74
CA ASP A 31 -2.89 11.50 1.43
C ASP A 31 -3.15 12.22 2.76
N ASN A 32 -4.05 13.21 2.78
CA ASN A 32 -4.45 13.89 4.01
C ASN A 32 -5.13 12.93 5.00
N LEU A 33 -5.96 12.01 4.51
CA LEU A 33 -6.56 10.98 5.35
C LEU A 33 -5.48 10.05 5.93
N ALA A 34 -4.54 9.58 5.11
CA ALA A 34 -3.44 8.73 5.56
C ALA A 34 -2.61 9.43 6.66
N LYS A 35 -2.29 10.71 6.49
CA LYS A 35 -1.60 11.50 7.52
C LYS A 35 -2.40 11.58 8.82
N THR A 36 -3.70 11.83 8.74
CA THR A 36 -4.58 11.88 9.92
C THR A 36 -4.63 10.53 10.66
N LEU A 37 -4.68 9.43 9.92
CA LEU A 37 -4.64 8.09 10.51
C LEU A 37 -3.30 7.82 11.18
N LEU A 38 -2.18 8.20 10.54
CA LEU A 38 -0.84 8.03 11.09
C LEU A 38 -0.60 8.87 12.35
N GLU A 39 -1.24 10.03 12.47
CA GLU A 39 -1.29 10.77 13.75
C GLU A 39 -1.95 9.93 14.86
N GLY A 40 -3.06 9.24 14.53
CA GLY A 40 -3.72 8.32 15.45
C GLY A 40 -2.85 7.13 15.84
N PHE A 41 -2.14 6.54 14.88
CA PHE A 41 -1.17 5.46 15.14
C PHE A 41 -0.03 5.91 16.07
N ALA A 42 0.48 7.14 15.87
CA ALA A 42 1.52 7.70 16.73
C ALA A 42 1.01 7.88 18.17
N LEU A 43 -0.18 8.45 18.34
CA LEU A 43 -0.80 8.63 19.66
C LEU A 43 -1.08 7.30 20.36
N GLY A 44 -1.46 6.25 19.62
CA GLY A 44 -1.65 4.91 20.15
C GLY A 44 -0.36 4.25 20.68
N LEU A 45 0.81 4.82 20.38
CA LEU A 45 2.12 4.42 20.85
C LEU A 45 2.73 5.42 21.85
N ASP A 46 1.95 6.36 22.36
CA ASP A 46 2.43 7.46 23.23
C ASP A 46 3.54 8.31 22.61
N LEU A 47 3.57 8.38 21.26
CA LEU A 47 4.50 9.20 20.50
C LEU A 47 3.95 10.59 20.22
N LYS A 48 4.82 11.51 19.80
CA LYS A 48 4.38 12.79 19.25
C LYS A 48 3.48 12.56 18.05
N ARG A 49 2.39 13.33 17.95
CA ARG A 49 1.39 13.23 16.88
C ARG A 49 1.99 13.18 15.47
N ASP A 50 3.03 13.95 15.23
CA ASP A 50 3.68 14.09 13.93
C ASP A 50 4.78 13.04 13.65
N PHE A 51 4.99 12.08 14.55
CA PHE A 51 6.13 11.15 14.50
C PHE A 51 6.30 10.48 13.14
N PHE A 52 5.25 9.90 12.58
CA PHE A 52 5.31 9.20 11.30
C PHE A 52 5.23 10.12 10.08
N ILE A 53 4.71 11.34 10.22
CA ILE A 53 4.45 12.25 9.10
C ILE A 53 5.44 13.40 8.98
N ARG A 54 6.24 13.68 10.01
CA ARG A 54 7.21 14.80 10.01
C ARG A 54 8.25 14.73 8.89
N ASN A 55 8.55 13.52 8.42
CA ASN A 55 9.48 13.26 7.33
C ASN A 55 8.76 13.00 5.98
N ALA A 56 7.52 13.45 5.83
CA ALA A 56 6.76 13.33 4.59
C ALA A 56 6.60 14.69 3.88
N THR A 57 7.71 15.42 3.73
CA THR A 57 7.77 16.72 3.04
C THR A 57 7.92 16.58 1.53
N GLN A 58 8.61 15.53 1.08
CA GLN A 58 8.74 15.09 -0.31
C GLN A 58 8.52 13.57 -0.38
N PRO A 59 7.30 13.11 -0.08
CA PRO A 59 7.01 11.69 0.12
C PRO A 59 7.17 10.88 -1.17
N LEU A 60 7.38 9.56 -1.00
CA LEU A 60 7.30 8.58 -2.07
C LEU A 60 5.87 8.06 -2.30
N SER A 61 4.89 8.69 -1.67
CA SER A 61 3.48 8.31 -1.80
C SER A 61 3.05 8.24 -3.27
N ARG A 62 2.28 7.21 -3.60
CA ARG A 62 1.80 6.96 -4.95
C ARG A 62 0.36 6.49 -4.96
N ALA A 63 -0.38 6.89 -5.99
CA ALA A 63 -1.72 6.38 -6.24
C ALA A 63 -1.74 5.46 -7.46
N SER A 64 -2.55 4.41 -7.37
CA SER A 64 -2.80 3.45 -8.46
C SER A 64 -4.29 3.33 -8.71
N LEU A 65 -4.66 3.41 -9.98
CA LEU A 65 -6.00 3.08 -10.45
C LEU A 65 -5.93 1.68 -11.03
N VAL A 66 -6.53 0.71 -10.33
CA VAL A 66 -6.41 -0.70 -10.67
C VAL A 66 -7.72 -1.18 -11.29
N TYR A 67 -7.63 -1.61 -12.54
CA TYR A 67 -8.73 -2.21 -13.29
C TYR A 67 -8.55 -3.72 -13.35
N TYR A 68 -9.58 -4.44 -12.97
CA TYR A 68 -9.68 -5.89 -13.06
C TYR A 68 -10.75 -6.21 -14.09
N PRO A 69 -10.40 -6.77 -15.25
CA PRO A 69 -11.40 -7.21 -16.21
C PRO A 69 -12.31 -8.27 -15.61
N ASP A 70 -13.45 -8.48 -16.24
CA ASP A 70 -14.33 -9.59 -15.89
C ASP A 70 -13.58 -10.92 -16.05
N GLN A 71 -13.72 -11.77 -15.06
CA GLN A 71 -13.04 -13.08 -15.03
C GLN A 71 -14.08 -14.20 -15.12
N PRO A 72 -13.74 -15.33 -15.78
CA PRO A 72 -14.63 -16.46 -15.85
C PRO A 72 -15.06 -16.93 -14.46
N LYS A 73 -16.32 -17.28 -14.26
CA LYS A 73 -16.85 -17.78 -12.98
C LYS A 73 -16.14 -19.05 -12.47
N LYS A 74 -15.51 -19.81 -13.37
CA LYS A 74 -14.66 -20.96 -13.04
C LYS A 74 -13.23 -20.60 -13.34
N MET A 75 -12.58 -20.02 -12.36
CA MET A 75 -11.12 -19.82 -12.37
C MET A 75 -10.45 -21.06 -11.79
N GLY A 76 -9.26 -21.38 -12.30
CA GLY A 76 -8.37 -22.34 -11.64
C GLY A 76 -8.02 -21.87 -10.23
N ASN A 77 -7.65 -22.79 -9.34
CA ASN A 77 -7.34 -22.48 -7.93
C ASN A 77 -6.22 -21.45 -7.75
N ASP A 78 -5.42 -21.22 -8.78
CA ASP A 78 -4.24 -20.33 -8.77
C ASP A 78 -4.44 -19.05 -9.59
N GLN A 79 -5.65 -18.73 -10.01
CA GLN A 79 -5.97 -17.52 -10.76
C GLN A 79 -6.52 -16.45 -9.82
N PHE A 80 -5.75 -15.37 -9.63
CA PHE A 80 -6.10 -14.24 -8.79
C PHE A 80 -6.13 -12.96 -9.63
N GLY A 81 -6.97 -12.01 -9.23
CA GLY A 81 -6.84 -10.64 -9.73
C GLY A 81 -5.55 -9.99 -9.23
N VAL A 82 -5.24 -10.22 -7.94
CA VAL A 82 -3.93 -9.96 -7.32
C VAL A 82 -3.64 -11.12 -6.37
N SER A 83 -2.47 -11.74 -6.50
CA SER A 83 -2.01 -12.82 -5.63
C SER A 83 -1.84 -12.34 -4.18
N ALA A 84 -1.75 -13.30 -3.25
CA ALA A 84 -1.50 -12.98 -1.84
C ALA A 84 -0.17 -12.22 -1.68
N HIS A 85 -0.24 -11.08 -1.00
CA HIS A 85 0.90 -10.20 -0.75
C HIS A 85 0.65 -9.33 0.49
N THR A 86 1.68 -8.66 0.96
CA THR A 86 1.63 -7.51 1.86
C THR A 86 1.98 -6.25 1.09
N ASP A 87 1.52 -5.10 1.56
CA ASP A 87 1.91 -3.81 1.00
C ASP A 87 3.29 -3.39 1.50
N PHE A 88 4.09 -2.77 0.66
CA PHE A 88 5.50 -2.47 0.96
C PHE A 88 5.69 -1.22 1.82
N GLY A 89 4.80 -0.24 1.71
CA GLY A 89 4.94 1.09 2.29
C GLY A 89 4.60 1.17 3.79
N VAL A 90 4.15 2.36 4.19
CA VAL A 90 3.76 2.64 5.59
C VAL A 90 2.26 2.37 5.79
N LEU A 91 1.41 2.93 4.96
CA LEU A 91 -0.03 2.80 5.06
C LEU A 91 -0.68 2.79 3.68
N THR A 92 -1.64 1.90 3.48
CA THR A 92 -2.46 1.88 2.26
C THR A 92 -3.88 2.31 2.56
N VAL A 93 -4.41 3.21 1.74
CA VAL A 93 -5.82 3.61 1.74
C VAL A 93 -6.43 3.14 0.43
N LEU A 94 -7.43 2.27 0.51
CA LEU A 94 -8.08 1.63 -0.63
C LEU A 94 -9.55 2.05 -0.71
N CYS A 95 -9.92 2.63 -1.83
CA CYS A 95 -11.30 2.78 -2.27
C CYS A 95 -11.65 1.64 -3.24
N GLN A 96 -12.63 0.81 -2.93
CA GLN A 96 -13.09 -0.25 -3.81
C GLN A 96 -14.51 0.03 -4.30
N ASP A 97 -14.83 -0.48 -5.48
CA ASP A 97 -16.19 -0.45 -6.00
C ASP A 97 -17.12 -1.46 -5.30
N SER A 98 -18.37 -1.54 -5.73
CA SER A 98 -19.39 -2.44 -5.14
C SER A 98 -19.22 -3.92 -5.53
N VAL A 99 -18.26 -4.27 -6.39
CA VAL A 99 -18.05 -5.65 -6.87
C VAL A 99 -17.43 -6.54 -5.81
N GLY A 100 -16.51 -5.98 -4.99
CA GLY A 100 -15.84 -6.73 -3.93
C GLY A 100 -14.69 -7.60 -4.43
N GLY A 101 -14.45 -8.73 -3.77
CA GLY A 101 -13.39 -9.68 -4.11
C GLY A 101 -12.10 -9.49 -3.30
N LEU A 102 -11.98 -8.46 -2.49
CA LEU A 102 -10.87 -8.33 -1.55
C LEU A 102 -11.00 -9.39 -0.44
N GLN A 103 -9.90 -10.08 -0.18
CA GLN A 103 -9.75 -11.03 0.92
C GLN A 103 -8.54 -10.66 1.76
N ILE A 104 -8.68 -10.78 3.07
CA ILE A 104 -7.62 -10.57 4.06
C ILE A 104 -7.36 -11.86 4.79
N GLN A 105 -6.11 -12.11 5.19
CA GLN A 105 -5.72 -13.28 5.95
C GLN A 105 -5.59 -12.92 7.43
N ASP A 106 -6.20 -13.71 8.29
CA ASP A 106 -6.05 -13.52 9.72
C ASP A 106 -4.77 -14.17 10.28
N SER A 107 -4.58 -14.06 11.59
CA SER A 107 -3.43 -14.65 12.28
C SER A 107 -3.42 -16.18 12.31
N SER A 108 -4.54 -16.84 12.01
CA SER A 108 -4.65 -18.30 11.90
C SER A 108 -4.30 -18.80 10.49
N GLY A 109 -4.16 -17.88 9.52
CA GLY A 109 -3.93 -18.19 8.11
C GLY A 109 -5.21 -18.34 7.30
N ASP A 110 -6.39 -18.09 7.90
CA ASP A 110 -7.67 -18.17 7.22
C ASP A 110 -8.00 -16.90 6.43
N TRP A 111 -8.65 -17.07 5.27
CA TRP A 111 -9.00 -15.97 4.38
C TRP A 111 -10.44 -15.52 4.59
N PHE A 112 -10.62 -14.22 4.83
CA PHE A 112 -11.91 -13.57 5.01
C PHE A 112 -12.18 -12.57 3.90
N HIS A 113 -13.43 -12.50 3.48
CA HIS A 113 -13.86 -11.44 2.57
C HIS A 113 -13.95 -10.10 3.29
N ALA A 114 -13.42 -9.05 2.66
CA ALA A 114 -13.66 -7.66 3.03
C ALA A 114 -14.72 -7.07 2.08
N PRO A 115 -16.02 -7.21 2.40
CA PRO A 115 -17.09 -6.74 1.52
C PRO A 115 -17.03 -5.21 1.38
N PRO A 116 -17.36 -4.68 0.21
CA PRO A 116 -17.51 -3.24 0.06
C PRO A 116 -18.64 -2.74 0.94
N ILE A 117 -18.37 -1.66 1.66
CA ILE A 117 -19.35 -0.92 2.44
C ILE A 117 -19.41 0.48 1.86
N ASP A 118 -20.58 0.93 1.46
CA ASP A 118 -20.75 2.23 0.83
C ASP A 118 -20.29 3.37 1.75
N GLY A 119 -19.60 4.35 1.17
CA GLY A 119 -19.06 5.49 1.91
C GLY A 119 -17.85 5.18 2.80
N THR A 120 -17.23 3.98 2.69
CA THR A 120 -16.05 3.61 3.47
C THR A 120 -14.81 3.38 2.62
N LEU A 121 -13.66 3.43 3.28
CA LEU A 121 -12.36 3.06 2.72
C LEU A 121 -11.77 1.92 3.54
N VAL A 122 -11.02 1.03 2.90
CA VAL A 122 -10.21 0.03 3.59
C VAL A 122 -8.84 0.64 3.89
N VAL A 123 -8.39 0.49 5.13
CA VAL A 123 -7.07 0.94 5.55
C VAL A 123 -6.23 -0.28 5.93
N ASN A 124 -5.03 -0.36 5.37
CA ASN A 124 -4.11 -1.47 5.60
C ASN A 124 -2.77 -0.96 6.10
N VAL A 125 -2.30 -1.53 7.20
CA VAL A 125 -0.92 -1.37 7.68
C VAL A 125 0.01 -2.09 6.72
N ALA A 126 1.08 -1.42 6.31
CA ALA A 126 2.03 -1.96 5.37
C ALA A 126 3.38 -2.32 6.04
N ASP A 127 4.30 -2.92 5.30
CA ASP A 127 5.51 -3.54 5.84
C ASP A 127 6.45 -2.55 6.55
N LEU A 128 6.60 -1.33 6.02
CA LEU A 128 7.46 -0.33 6.67
C LEU A 128 6.91 0.12 8.02
N LEU A 129 5.59 0.28 8.18
CA LEU A 129 5.01 0.59 9.49
C LEU A 129 5.15 -0.59 10.44
N SER A 130 4.98 -1.80 9.95
CA SER A 130 5.20 -3.01 10.74
C SER A 130 6.65 -3.10 11.23
N ARG A 131 7.64 -2.84 10.34
CA ARG A 131 9.06 -2.79 10.70
C ARG A 131 9.34 -1.68 11.70
N TRP A 132 8.86 -0.46 11.46
CA TRP A 132 9.08 0.69 12.33
C TRP A 132 8.56 0.47 13.75
N THR A 133 7.44 -0.22 13.85
CA THR A 133 6.79 -0.56 15.14
C THR A 133 7.19 -1.93 15.68
N ASN A 134 8.28 -2.52 15.18
CA ASN A 134 8.79 -3.83 15.61
C ASN A 134 7.71 -4.93 15.62
N GLY A 135 6.83 -4.92 14.62
CA GLY A 135 5.75 -5.89 14.47
C GLY A 135 4.52 -5.66 15.36
N LEU A 136 4.48 -4.55 16.15
CA LEU A 136 3.32 -4.23 16.97
C LEU A 136 2.09 -3.93 16.11
N TYR A 137 2.24 -3.08 15.08
CA TYR A 137 1.28 -2.96 14.01
C TYR A 137 1.66 -3.93 12.88
N LYS A 138 0.79 -4.86 12.56
CA LYS A 138 1.10 -5.95 11.63
C LYS A 138 0.69 -5.60 10.21
N SER A 139 1.59 -5.82 9.26
CA SER A 139 1.24 -5.86 7.86
C SER A 139 0.42 -7.13 7.58
N THR A 140 -0.77 -6.96 7.02
CA THR A 140 -1.72 -8.06 6.85
C THR A 140 -1.71 -8.57 5.42
N PRO A 141 -1.45 -9.87 5.19
CA PRO A 141 -1.56 -10.46 3.87
C PRO A 141 -2.98 -10.32 3.32
N HIS A 142 -3.07 -9.92 2.05
CA HIS A 142 -4.35 -9.78 1.37
C HIS A 142 -4.22 -10.15 -0.11
N ARG A 143 -5.36 -10.41 -0.76
CA ARG A 143 -5.45 -10.79 -2.16
C ARG A 143 -6.76 -10.34 -2.77
N VAL A 144 -6.85 -10.35 -4.11
CA VAL A 144 -8.11 -10.07 -4.81
C VAL A 144 -8.52 -11.28 -5.63
N VAL A 145 -9.73 -11.75 -5.36
CA VAL A 145 -10.38 -12.88 -6.07
C VAL A 145 -11.69 -12.36 -6.66
N ASN A 146 -11.67 -12.02 -7.95
CA ASN A 146 -12.86 -11.51 -8.62
C ASN A 146 -13.62 -12.65 -9.34
N GLN A 147 -14.53 -13.30 -8.63
CA GLN A 147 -15.40 -14.36 -9.18
C GLN A 147 -16.79 -13.86 -9.54
N SER A 148 -17.01 -12.55 -9.56
CA SER A 148 -18.31 -11.95 -9.79
C SER A 148 -18.80 -12.09 -11.23
N GLY A 149 -17.89 -12.28 -12.20
CA GLY A 149 -18.16 -12.17 -13.63
C GLY A 149 -18.44 -10.74 -14.07
N LYS A 150 -17.94 -9.76 -13.34
CA LYS A 150 -18.02 -8.33 -13.64
C LYS A 150 -16.62 -7.72 -13.54
N GLU A 151 -16.39 -6.66 -14.28
CA GLU A 151 -15.21 -5.83 -14.09
C GLU A 151 -15.21 -5.18 -12.71
N ARG A 152 -14.01 -4.94 -12.15
CA ARG A 152 -13.80 -4.31 -10.84
C ARG A 152 -12.81 -3.17 -10.98
N LEU A 153 -13.07 -2.09 -10.25
CA LEU A 153 -12.17 -0.96 -10.12
C LEU A 153 -11.78 -0.74 -8.66
N SER A 154 -10.55 -0.34 -8.45
CA SER A 154 -10.12 0.17 -7.14
C SER A 154 -9.12 1.32 -7.30
N LEU A 155 -9.17 2.26 -6.35
CA LEU A 155 -8.23 3.36 -6.23
C LEU A 155 -7.42 3.13 -4.96
N VAL A 156 -6.11 3.08 -5.09
CA VAL A 156 -5.19 2.75 -4.01
C VAL A 156 -4.25 3.93 -3.81
N LEU A 157 -4.14 4.42 -2.58
CA LEU A 157 -3.05 5.29 -2.16
C LEU A 157 -2.11 4.47 -1.27
N ALA A 158 -0.86 4.33 -1.66
CA ALA A 158 0.22 3.89 -0.80
C ALA A 158 0.94 5.13 -0.26
N PHE A 159 0.83 5.35 1.04
CA PHE A 159 1.52 6.44 1.73
C PHE A 159 2.90 6.00 2.16
N ASP A 160 3.91 6.78 1.79
CA ASP A 160 5.30 6.59 2.16
C ASP A 160 5.92 7.93 2.55
N PRO A 161 6.88 7.97 3.50
CA PRO A 161 7.62 9.18 3.82
C PRO A 161 8.64 9.52 2.71
N ASN A 162 9.52 10.47 2.98
CA ASN A 162 10.65 10.79 2.11
C ASN A 162 11.57 9.56 1.93
N PRO A 163 12.25 9.41 0.78
CA PRO A 163 13.12 8.25 0.53
C PRO A 163 14.25 8.08 1.55
N GLU A 164 14.81 9.17 2.07
CA GLU A 164 15.88 9.18 3.04
C GLU A 164 15.44 8.91 4.49
N THR A 165 14.13 8.78 4.73
CA THR A 165 13.59 8.52 6.07
C THR A 165 14.06 7.16 6.58
N ILE A 166 14.76 7.17 7.71
CA ILE A 166 15.23 5.96 8.37
C ILE A 166 14.05 5.31 9.12
N ILE A 167 13.83 4.05 8.84
CA ILE A 167 12.85 3.19 9.51
C ILE A 167 13.63 2.37 10.54
N ASN A 168 13.58 2.78 11.79
CA ASN A 168 14.32 2.15 12.88
C ASN A 168 13.41 1.96 14.09
N PRO A 169 13.14 0.71 14.53
CA PRO A 169 12.37 0.44 15.74
C PRO A 169 12.90 1.09 17.00
N SER A 170 14.22 1.29 17.08
CA SER A 170 14.86 1.94 18.26
C SER A 170 14.39 3.38 18.46
N ASP A 171 13.90 4.06 17.41
CA ASP A 171 13.33 5.41 17.52
C ASP A 171 12.04 5.44 18.36
N ILE A 172 11.37 4.29 18.48
CA ILE A 172 10.11 4.12 19.23
C ILE A 172 10.37 3.46 20.58
N PHE A 173 11.16 2.38 20.59
CA PHE A 173 11.29 1.49 21.76
C PHE A 173 12.64 1.61 22.50
N GLY A 174 13.58 2.40 21.96
CA GLY A 174 14.95 2.53 22.50
C GLY A 174 15.88 1.38 22.07
N GLU A 175 17.18 1.56 22.30
CA GLU A 175 18.23 0.64 21.82
C GLU A 175 18.30 -0.69 22.56
N ASN A 176 17.64 -0.83 23.70
CA ASN A 176 17.71 -2.04 24.54
C ASN A 176 16.70 -3.12 24.16
N GLN A 177 15.90 -2.92 23.11
CA GLN A 177 14.92 -3.89 22.65
C GLN A 177 15.46 -4.65 21.45
N ASP A 178 15.33 -5.98 21.46
CA ASP A 178 15.65 -6.81 20.29
C ASP A 178 14.79 -6.38 19.11
N SER A 179 15.45 -5.94 18.05
CA SER A 179 14.78 -5.53 16.82
C SER A 179 14.56 -6.72 15.90
N LEU A 180 13.35 -6.85 15.37
CA LEU A 180 13.01 -7.89 14.38
C LEU A 180 13.67 -7.64 13.02
N SER A 181 14.23 -6.45 12.80
CA SER A 181 14.84 -6.08 11.52
C SER A 181 15.86 -4.97 11.68
N ASP A 182 16.89 -4.99 10.85
CA ASP A 182 17.88 -3.91 10.78
C ASP A 182 17.25 -2.59 10.29
N PRO A 183 17.77 -1.44 10.73
CA PRO A 183 17.36 -0.14 10.18
C PRO A 183 17.57 -0.08 8.67
N THR A 184 16.63 0.55 7.98
CA THR A 184 16.69 0.77 6.52
C THR A 184 16.12 2.13 6.18
N THR A 185 16.45 2.69 5.02
CA THR A 185 15.71 3.85 4.53
C THR A 185 14.42 3.41 3.81
N CYS A 186 13.43 4.29 3.77
CA CYS A 186 12.20 4.05 3.01
C CYS A 186 12.52 3.77 1.53
N GLY A 187 13.41 4.58 0.94
CA GLY A 187 13.79 4.44 -0.46
C GLY A 187 14.48 3.12 -0.77
N ASP A 188 15.50 2.74 0.03
CA ASP A 188 16.24 1.49 -0.18
C ASP A 188 15.33 0.27 -0.04
N TYR A 189 14.43 0.28 0.94
CA TYR A 189 13.48 -0.80 1.12
C TYR A 189 12.56 -0.97 -0.09
N LEU A 190 11.96 0.12 -0.57
CA LEU A 190 11.07 0.10 -1.73
C LEU A 190 11.82 -0.30 -3.01
N ILE A 191 13.03 0.19 -3.22
CA ILE A 191 13.87 -0.18 -4.36
C ILE A 191 14.17 -1.68 -4.33
N CYS A 192 14.60 -2.20 -3.18
CA CYS A 192 14.90 -3.63 -3.04
C CYS A 192 13.69 -4.49 -3.45
N LEU A 193 12.50 -4.18 -2.96
CA LEU A 193 11.29 -4.94 -3.26
C LEU A 193 10.85 -4.81 -4.73
N LEU A 194 10.95 -3.61 -5.31
CA LEU A 194 10.61 -3.39 -6.72
C LEU A 194 11.56 -4.15 -7.66
N TYR A 195 12.85 -4.28 -7.30
CA TYR A 195 13.80 -5.06 -8.09
C TYR A 195 13.65 -6.57 -7.91
N THR A 196 13.14 -7.01 -6.77
CA THR A 196 12.97 -8.45 -6.48
C THR A 196 11.57 -8.96 -6.84
N SER A 197 10.62 -8.08 -7.10
CA SER A 197 9.28 -8.46 -7.56
C SER A 197 9.33 -8.92 -9.02
N PRO A 198 8.75 -10.10 -9.37
CA PRO A 198 8.76 -10.59 -10.74
C PRO A 198 8.09 -9.58 -11.68
N SER A 199 8.77 -9.23 -12.76
CA SER A 199 8.17 -8.44 -13.83
C SER A 199 7.30 -9.31 -14.74
N PRO A 200 6.35 -8.76 -15.51
CA PRO A 200 5.61 -9.53 -16.52
C PRO A 200 6.52 -10.23 -17.54
N ARG A 201 7.73 -9.69 -17.80
CA ARG A 201 8.72 -10.30 -18.69
C ARG A 201 9.37 -11.56 -18.09
N ASP A 202 9.61 -11.57 -16.76
CA ASP A 202 10.21 -12.72 -16.09
C ASP A 202 9.29 -13.94 -16.11
N VAL A 203 7.98 -13.73 -16.21
CA VAL A 203 6.96 -14.79 -16.31
C VAL A 203 6.87 -15.37 -17.73
N GLU A 204 7.22 -14.60 -18.76
CA GLU A 204 7.22 -15.06 -20.16
C GLU A 204 8.41 -15.97 -20.48
N GLU A 205 9.58 -15.75 -19.85
CA GLU A 205 10.78 -16.56 -20.04
C GLU A 205 10.73 -17.93 -19.32
N SER A 206 9.76 -18.13 -18.45
CA SER A 206 9.59 -19.38 -17.67
C SER A 206 8.53 -20.34 -18.24
N ARG A 207 8.04 -20.11 -19.48
CA ARG A 207 7.03 -20.94 -20.16
C ARG A 207 7.59 -21.72 -21.34
#